data_7f765578a8d82777aae12fbc3166f43c
#
_entry.id   7f765578a8d82777aae12fbc3166f43c
#
_cell.length_a   1.000
_cell.length_b   1.000
_cell.length_c   1.000
_cell.angle_alpha   90.00
_cell.angle_beta   90.00
_cell.angle_gamma   90.00
#
_symmetry.space_group_name_H-M   'P 1'
#
loop_
_entity.id
_entity.type
_entity.pdbx_description
1 polymer ?
#
loop_
_entity_poly.entity_id
_entity_poly.type
_entity_poly.pdbx_seq_one_letter_code
_entity_poly.pdbx_strand_id
1 'polypeptide(L)'
;MKNILKKQILWAIPLAFSLLTSSCSDYLDKLPENTVEVEGIDYTNKSNMYMPVSGVYATARGYLGSWSSYGCIIVRGDDVNKGGSPTDQIEYEYASKFQYDRLTTFWALSGLWGNCYYVVSTSNSALESLENYAKHLTSESDKQLNAQYAAEVRFFRAYAYFQLVNLFGDVPLLLDNQELNVFKNTKEDVKKYIYDELDYCIANLPAIRPNESEHPGAVTKYTADM
;
A
#
# COMPACT_ATOMS: atom_id res chain seq x y z
N MET A 1 -51.95 -5.15 52.56
CA MET A 1 -51.61 -5.39 51.16
C MET A 1 -50.61 -4.36 50.59
N LYS A 2 -50.71 -3.03 50.82
CA LYS A 2 -49.77 -2.02 50.30
C LYS A 2 -48.30 -2.15 50.71
N ASN A 3 -48.02 -2.69 51.90
CA ASN A 3 -46.64 -2.82 52.42
C ASN A 3 -45.87 -4.06 51.93
N ILE A 4 -46.59 -5.08 51.47
CA ILE A 4 -45.98 -6.31 50.89
C ILE A 4 -45.52 -5.98 49.44
N LEU A 5 -46.33 -5.24 48.69
CA LEU A 5 -45.98 -4.84 47.32
C LEU A 5 -44.74 -3.92 47.27
N LYS A 6 -44.60 -2.99 48.25
CA LYS A 6 -43.42 -2.14 48.33
C LYS A 6 -42.12 -2.91 48.65
N LYS A 7 -42.19 -3.94 49.50
CA LYS A 7 -41.04 -4.78 49.79
C LYS A 7 -40.63 -5.66 48.61
N GLN A 8 -41.56 -6.18 47.85
CA GLN A 8 -41.25 -6.98 46.65
C GLN A 8 -40.61 -6.15 45.53
N ILE A 9 -41.05 -4.87 45.34
CA ILE A 9 -40.46 -3.96 44.37
C ILE A 9 -39.03 -3.57 44.77
N LEU A 10 -38.73 -3.40 46.08
CA LEU A 10 -37.40 -3.03 46.56
C LEU A 10 -36.34 -4.13 46.35
N TRP A 11 -36.75 -5.40 46.28
CA TRP A 11 -35.85 -6.52 45.96
C TRP A 11 -35.76 -6.85 44.49
N ALA A 12 -36.71 -6.41 43.68
CA ALA A 12 -36.68 -6.61 42.21
C ALA A 12 -35.71 -5.66 41.50
N ILE A 13 -35.47 -4.46 42.05
CA ILE A 13 -34.58 -3.46 41.48
C ILE A 13 -33.09 -3.88 41.42
N PRO A 14 -32.48 -4.40 42.52
CA PRO A 14 -31.10 -4.86 42.45
C PRO A 14 -30.93 -6.13 41.59
N LEU A 15 -31.95 -6.99 41.48
CA LEU A 15 -31.90 -8.18 40.60
C LEU A 15 -31.98 -7.82 39.14
N ALA A 16 -32.75 -6.79 38.76
CA ALA A 16 -32.82 -6.25 37.39
C ALA A 16 -31.52 -5.51 37.00
N PHE A 17 -30.87 -4.86 37.97
CA PHE A 17 -29.60 -4.14 37.71
C PHE A 17 -28.41 -5.09 37.50
N SER A 18 -28.39 -6.26 38.16
CA SER A 18 -27.35 -7.27 37.99
C SER A 18 -27.45 -8.02 36.66
N LEU A 19 -28.59 -8.01 35.97
CA LEU A 19 -28.77 -8.58 34.64
C LEU A 19 -28.33 -7.65 33.51
N LEU A 20 -28.16 -6.35 33.79
CA LEU A 20 -27.71 -5.36 32.80
C LEU A 20 -26.19 -5.22 32.74
N THR A 21 -25.44 -5.86 33.66
CA THR A 21 -23.96 -5.81 33.68
C THR A 21 -23.27 -6.99 32.98
N SER A 22 -24.02 -7.97 32.48
CA SER A 22 -23.45 -8.96 31.55
C SER A 22 -23.33 -8.36 30.15
N SER A 23 -22.46 -7.37 30.01
CA SER A 23 -22.00 -6.90 28.72
C SER A 23 -21.21 -8.06 28.09
N CYS A 24 -21.72 -8.63 27.01
CA CYS A 24 -20.97 -9.57 26.18
C CYS A 24 -19.85 -8.78 25.49
N SER A 25 -18.70 -8.60 26.15
CA SER A 25 -17.49 -8.07 25.55
C SER A 25 -17.10 -8.89 24.31
N ASP A 26 -17.21 -10.20 24.38
CA ASP A 26 -16.85 -11.13 23.30
C ASP A 26 -17.66 -10.96 22.00
N TYR A 27 -18.82 -10.27 22.06
CA TYR A 27 -19.61 -10.02 20.84
C TYR A 27 -19.13 -8.74 20.10
N LEU A 28 -18.53 -7.80 20.82
CA LEU A 28 -18.00 -6.55 20.28
C LEU A 28 -16.52 -6.66 19.89
N ASP A 29 -15.79 -7.58 20.50
CA ASP A 29 -14.37 -7.84 20.20
C ASP A 29 -14.16 -8.84 19.04
N LYS A 30 -15.16 -9.02 18.19
CA LYS A 30 -14.97 -9.76 16.95
C LYS A 30 -14.07 -8.97 16.02
N LEU A 31 -12.90 -9.53 15.78
CA LEU A 31 -12.01 -9.05 14.71
C LEU A 31 -12.78 -9.09 13.36
N PRO A 32 -12.59 -8.10 12.50
CA PRO A 32 -13.18 -8.12 11.17
C PRO A 32 -12.80 -9.43 10.46
N GLU A 33 -13.77 -10.21 10.02
CA GLU A 33 -13.56 -11.53 9.36
C GLU A 33 -12.68 -11.41 8.08
N ASN A 34 -12.44 -10.19 7.60
CA ASN A 34 -11.64 -9.89 6.42
C ASN A 34 -10.21 -9.41 6.72
N THR A 35 -9.79 -9.38 7.99
CA THR A 35 -8.42 -9.05 8.38
C THR A 35 -7.70 -10.30 8.84
N VAL A 36 -6.63 -10.66 8.15
CA VAL A 36 -5.67 -11.65 8.67
C VAL A 36 -4.79 -10.88 9.66
N GLU A 37 -4.87 -11.22 10.95
CA GLU A 37 -3.91 -10.69 11.91
C GLU A 37 -2.50 -11.15 11.53
N VAL A 38 -1.53 -10.25 11.65
CA VAL A 38 -0.12 -10.57 11.42
C VAL A 38 0.33 -11.76 12.28
N GLU A 39 -0.23 -11.89 13.49
CA GLU A 39 0.00 -13.01 14.42
C GLU A 39 -0.57 -14.35 13.92
N GLY A 40 -1.52 -14.34 12.97
CA GLY A 40 -2.12 -15.55 12.37
C GLY A 40 -1.40 -16.04 11.10
N ILE A 41 -0.34 -15.37 10.64
CA ILE A 41 0.39 -15.80 9.44
C ILE A 41 1.40 -16.87 9.79
N ASP A 42 1.25 -18.04 9.19
CA ASP A 42 2.24 -19.13 9.29
C ASP A 42 3.43 -18.88 8.34
N TYR A 43 4.47 -18.24 8.84
CA TYR A 43 5.70 -17.97 8.10
C TYR A 43 6.55 -19.21 7.84
N THR A 44 6.24 -20.36 8.41
CA THR A 44 6.91 -21.63 8.09
C THR A 44 6.39 -22.26 6.79
N ASN A 45 5.17 -21.89 6.38
CA ASN A 45 4.56 -22.36 5.14
C ASN A 45 4.98 -21.51 3.94
N LYS A 46 6.11 -21.87 3.33
CA LYS A 46 6.67 -21.18 2.17
C LYS A 46 5.75 -21.09 0.95
N SER A 47 4.70 -21.93 0.85
CA SER A 47 3.73 -21.86 -0.25
C SER A 47 2.94 -20.55 -0.27
N ASN A 48 2.87 -19.86 0.87
CA ASN A 48 2.19 -18.57 1.01
C ASN A 48 3.11 -17.37 0.79
N MET A 49 4.40 -17.60 0.56
CA MET A 49 5.42 -16.53 0.45
C MET A 49 5.14 -15.53 -0.69
N TYR A 50 4.42 -15.94 -1.74
CA TYR A 50 4.03 -15.04 -2.83
C TYR A 50 2.81 -14.16 -2.52
N MET A 51 2.02 -14.47 -1.48
CA MET A 51 0.80 -13.71 -1.17
C MET A 51 1.06 -12.21 -0.93
N PRO A 52 2.02 -11.79 -0.10
CA PRO A 52 2.33 -10.36 0.08
C PRO A 52 2.78 -9.69 -1.23
N VAL A 53 3.49 -10.40 -2.10
CA VAL A 53 3.94 -9.90 -3.41
C VAL A 53 2.74 -9.62 -4.32
N SER A 54 1.81 -10.59 -4.43
CA SER A 54 0.59 -10.41 -5.23
C SER A 54 -0.27 -9.24 -4.73
N GLY A 55 -0.28 -8.99 -3.42
CA GLY A 55 -0.92 -7.82 -2.81
C GLY A 55 -0.32 -6.50 -3.30
N VAL A 56 1.01 -6.42 -3.44
CA VAL A 56 1.68 -5.23 -3.99
C VAL A 56 1.35 -5.04 -5.48
N TYR A 57 1.34 -6.10 -6.29
CA TYR A 57 0.91 -6.01 -7.69
C TYR A 57 -0.51 -5.49 -7.82
N ALA A 58 -1.45 -6.02 -7.02
CA ALA A 58 -2.84 -5.58 -7.01
C ALA A 58 -2.97 -4.10 -6.63
N THR A 59 -2.22 -3.67 -5.60
CA THR A 59 -2.17 -2.28 -5.15
C THR A 59 -1.58 -1.37 -6.22
N ALA A 60 -0.43 -1.73 -6.79
CA ALA A 60 0.23 -0.96 -7.83
C ALA A 60 -0.67 -0.79 -9.07
N ARG A 61 -1.33 -1.87 -9.51
CA ARG A 61 -2.31 -1.82 -10.62
C ARG A 61 -3.45 -0.85 -10.32
N GLY A 62 -4.00 -0.87 -9.11
CA GLY A 62 -5.15 -0.04 -8.74
C GLY A 62 -4.82 1.44 -8.60
N TYR A 63 -3.63 1.76 -8.11
CA TYR A 63 -3.28 3.12 -7.70
C TYR A 63 -2.33 3.84 -8.67
N LEU A 64 -1.32 3.17 -9.22
CA LEU A 64 -0.36 3.82 -10.12
C LEU A 64 -0.94 4.08 -11.50
N GLY A 65 -1.92 3.27 -11.97
CA GLY A 65 -2.67 3.47 -13.21
C GLY A 65 -3.98 4.23 -13.07
N SER A 66 -4.17 4.98 -11.99
CA SER A 66 -5.43 5.66 -11.67
C SER A 66 -5.65 6.95 -12.50
N TRP A 67 -6.86 7.51 -12.40
CA TRP A 67 -7.19 8.82 -12.97
C TRP A 67 -6.29 9.96 -12.45
N SER A 68 -5.77 9.84 -11.23
CA SER A 68 -4.79 10.79 -10.69
C SER A 68 -3.50 10.79 -11.50
N SER A 69 -2.99 9.61 -11.87
CA SER A 69 -1.82 9.47 -12.75
C SER A 69 -2.09 10.02 -14.15
N TYR A 70 -3.28 9.75 -14.71
CA TYR A 70 -3.71 10.33 -15.98
C TYR A 70 -3.65 11.86 -15.94
N GLY A 71 -4.25 12.48 -14.93
CA GLY A 71 -4.31 13.94 -14.81
C GLY A 71 -2.96 14.60 -14.52
N CYS A 72 -2.07 13.94 -13.77
CA CYS A 72 -0.80 14.54 -13.38
C CYS A 72 0.34 14.28 -14.37
N ILE A 73 0.28 13.19 -15.12
CA ILE A 73 1.39 12.70 -15.94
C ILE A 73 1.01 12.63 -17.43
N ILE A 74 -0.01 11.83 -17.75
CA ILE A 74 -0.29 11.42 -19.13
C ILE A 74 -0.75 12.60 -20.00
N VAL A 75 -1.66 13.45 -19.51
CA VAL A 75 -2.17 14.60 -20.27
C VAL A 75 -1.12 15.70 -20.52
N ARG A 76 0.06 15.59 -19.94
CA ARG A 76 1.19 16.52 -20.13
C ARG A 76 2.15 16.08 -21.22
N GLY A 77 1.94 14.89 -21.76
CA GLY A 77 2.68 14.37 -22.90
C GLY A 77 2.08 14.84 -24.23
N ASP A 78 2.81 14.59 -25.31
CA ASP A 78 2.40 14.97 -26.67
C ASP A 78 1.40 13.96 -27.27
N ASP A 79 1.36 12.74 -26.72
CA ASP A 79 0.59 11.63 -27.29
C ASP A 79 -0.88 11.64 -26.87
N VAL A 80 -1.23 12.36 -25.79
CA VAL A 80 -2.55 12.33 -25.19
C VAL A 80 -3.10 13.73 -25.00
N ASN A 81 -4.35 13.89 -25.38
CA ASN A 81 -5.11 15.11 -25.24
C ASN A 81 -6.23 14.87 -24.22
N LYS A 82 -6.59 15.90 -23.46
CA LYS A 82 -7.65 15.83 -22.47
C LYS A 82 -8.97 15.24 -23.05
N GLY A 83 -9.31 15.59 -24.29
CA GLY A 83 -10.60 15.24 -24.89
C GLY A 83 -11.77 16.01 -24.27
N GLY A 84 -13.00 15.63 -24.65
CA GLY A 84 -14.23 16.25 -24.13
C GLY A 84 -14.42 17.72 -24.51
N SER A 85 -15.35 18.40 -23.81
CA SER A 85 -15.56 19.85 -24.01
C SER A 85 -14.49 20.67 -23.28
N PRO A 86 -14.25 21.94 -23.69
CA PRO A 86 -13.27 22.81 -23.04
C PRO A 86 -13.50 23.03 -21.54
N THR A 87 -14.73 22.89 -21.08
CA THR A 87 -15.13 23.12 -19.68
C THR A 87 -15.27 21.85 -18.87
N ASP A 88 -15.18 20.67 -19.50
CA ASP A 88 -15.23 19.40 -18.81
C ASP A 88 -13.90 19.11 -18.14
N GLN A 89 -13.91 18.90 -16.81
CA GLN A 89 -12.72 18.68 -16.00
C GLN A 89 -11.57 19.64 -16.40
N ILE A 90 -11.81 20.92 -16.23
CA ILE A 90 -10.95 22.00 -16.75
C ILE A 90 -9.51 21.94 -16.20
N GLU A 91 -9.30 21.31 -15.03
CA GLU A 91 -7.97 21.13 -14.44
C GLU A 91 -7.06 20.24 -15.31
N TYR A 92 -7.61 19.28 -16.04
CA TYR A 92 -6.82 18.51 -17.01
C TYR A 92 -6.34 19.38 -18.19
N GLU A 93 -7.16 20.35 -18.61
CA GLU A 93 -6.76 21.34 -19.60
C GLU A 93 -5.64 22.25 -19.07
N TYR A 94 -5.74 22.66 -17.81
CA TYR A 94 -4.68 23.43 -17.16
C TYR A 94 -3.39 22.62 -17.01
N ALA A 95 -3.50 21.34 -16.67
CA ALA A 95 -2.35 20.44 -16.56
C ALA A 95 -1.67 20.24 -17.92
N SER A 96 -2.43 20.00 -19.00
CA SER A 96 -1.90 19.82 -20.35
C SER A 96 -1.21 21.07 -20.89
N LYS A 97 -1.66 22.24 -20.47
CA LYS A 97 -1.08 23.55 -20.85
C LYS A 97 -0.04 24.07 -19.87
N PHE A 98 0.36 23.29 -18.87
CA PHE A 98 1.35 23.68 -17.84
C PHE A 98 0.98 24.95 -17.07
N GLN A 99 -0.33 25.21 -16.86
CA GLN A 99 -0.85 26.34 -16.10
C GLN A 99 -0.92 26.02 -14.61
N TYR A 100 0.25 25.88 -13.97
CA TYR A 100 0.37 25.38 -12.59
C TYR A 100 -0.30 26.24 -11.53
N ASP A 101 -0.36 27.56 -11.75
CA ASP A 101 -1.07 28.53 -10.90
C ASP A 101 -2.56 28.22 -10.75
N ARG A 102 -3.13 27.47 -11.69
CA ARG A 102 -4.54 27.04 -11.69
C ARG A 102 -4.79 25.64 -11.13
N LEU A 103 -3.74 24.95 -10.71
CA LEU A 103 -3.81 23.57 -10.21
C LEU A 103 -3.78 23.44 -8.68
N THR A 104 -3.86 24.55 -7.93
CA THR A 104 -3.71 24.56 -6.46
C THR A 104 -4.74 23.69 -5.71
N THR A 105 -5.91 23.46 -6.31
CA THR A 105 -6.98 22.63 -5.76
C THR A 105 -7.23 21.35 -6.58
N PHE A 106 -6.33 21.04 -7.50
CA PHE A 106 -6.53 19.88 -8.38
C PHE A 106 -6.43 18.58 -7.61
N TRP A 107 -7.56 17.90 -7.47
CA TRP A 107 -7.71 16.66 -6.71
C TRP A 107 -6.74 15.54 -7.14
N ALA A 108 -6.34 15.52 -8.42
CA ALA A 108 -5.45 14.49 -8.94
C ALA A 108 -4.04 14.55 -8.32
N LEU A 109 -3.56 15.73 -7.89
CA LEU A 109 -2.27 15.88 -7.21
C LEU A 109 -2.29 15.20 -5.84
N SER A 110 -3.28 15.51 -5.00
CA SER A 110 -3.43 14.85 -3.70
C SER A 110 -3.76 13.37 -3.85
N GLY A 111 -4.55 13.00 -4.86
CA GLY A 111 -4.84 11.61 -5.19
C GLY A 111 -3.59 10.83 -5.57
N LEU A 112 -2.74 11.37 -6.43
CA LEU A 112 -1.49 10.70 -6.82
C LEU A 112 -0.52 10.58 -5.64
N TRP A 113 -0.38 11.64 -4.83
CA TRP A 113 0.40 11.60 -3.59
C TRP A 113 -0.04 10.43 -2.69
N GLY A 114 -1.33 10.37 -2.36
CA GLY A 114 -1.88 9.31 -1.50
C GLY A 114 -1.72 7.92 -2.11
N ASN A 115 -1.96 7.78 -3.41
CA ASN A 115 -1.81 6.52 -4.13
C ASN A 115 -0.36 5.99 -4.09
N CYS A 116 0.62 6.85 -4.32
CA CYS A 116 2.03 6.46 -4.26
C CYS A 116 2.42 6.01 -2.84
N TYR A 117 2.03 6.77 -1.81
CA TYR A 117 2.32 6.36 -0.43
C TYR A 117 1.56 5.12 0.01
N TYR A 118 0.39 4.85 -0.56
CA TYR A 118 -0.30 3.58 -0.31
C TYR A 118 0.47 2.39 -0.90
N VAL A 119 1.05 2.55 -2.09
CA VAL A 119 1.95 1.52 -2.67
C VAL A 119 3.21 1.36 -1.82
N VAL A 120 3.81 2.46 -1.33
CA VAL A 120 4.97 2.41 -0.43
C VAL A 120 4.63 1.64 0.85
N SER A 121 3.53 1.97 1.50
CA SER A 121 3.09 1.31 2.74
C SER A 121 2.82 -0.18 2.53
N THR A 122 2.12 -0.55 1.45
CA THR A 122 1.87 -1.96 1.11
C THR A 122 3.18 -2.70 0.83
N SER A 123 4.13 -2.04 0.16
CA SER A 123 5.46 -2.61 -0.11
C SER A 123 6.26 -2.83 1.17
N ASN A 124 6.22 -1.88 2.12
CA ASN A 124 6.90 -2.03 3.41
C ASN A 124 6.34 -3.24 4.19
N SER A 125 5.01 -3.39 4.28
CA SER A 125 4.39 -4.56 4.91
C SER A 125 4.74 -5.88 4.23
N ALA A 126 4.81 -5.88 2.89
CA ALA A 126 5.19 -7.06 2.13
C ALA A 126 6.66 -7.45 2.36
N LEU A 127 7.57 -6.47 2.42
CA LEU A 127 8.99 -6.72 2.72
C LEU A 127 9.18 -7.26 4.13
N GLU A 128 8.49 -6.70 5.13
CA GLU A 128 8.48 -7.24 6.50
C GLU A 128 8.00 -8.69 6.53
N SER A 129 6.93 -9.02 5.80
CA SER A 129 6.45 -10.39 5.67
C SER A 129 7.49 -11.32 5.04
N LEU A 130 8.16 -10.88 3.96
CA LEU A 130 9.22 -11.66 3.30
C LEU A 130 10.44 -11.86 4.20
N GLU A 131 10.81 -10.88 5.01
CA GLU A 131 11.86 -11.01 6.03
C GLU A 131 11.49 -12.06 7.10
N ASN A 132 10.21 -12.10 7.51
CA ASN A 132 9.72 -13.12 8.44
C ASN A 132 9.77 -14.52 7.82
N TYR A 133 9.37 -14.70 6.56
CA TYR A 133 9.57 -15.97 5.84
C TYR A 133 11.05 -16.37 5.76
N ALA A 134 11.94 -15.41 5.46
CA ALA A 134 13.37 -15.67 5.31
C ALA A 134 14.01 -16.34 6.55
N LYS A 135 13.50 -16.04 7.76
CA LYS A 135 13.96 -16.62 9.02
C LYS A 135 13.75 -18.15 9.10
N HIS A 136 12.82 -18.68 8.30
CA HIS A 136 12.45 -20.10 8.27
C HIS A 136 12.95 -20.83 7.03
N LEU A 137 13.61 -20.15 6.07
CA LEU A 137 14.10 -20.77 4.84
C LEU A 137 15.49 -21.39 5.07
N THR A 138 15.63 -22.67 4.74
CA THR A 138 16.88 -23.42 4.91
C THR A 138 17.59 -23.68 3.58
N SER A 139 16.86 -23.89 2.47
CA SER A 139 17.46 -24.16 1.16
C SER A 139 17.88 -22.88 0.45
N GLU A 140 18.99 -22.93 -0.28
CA GLU A 140 19.47 -21.78 -1.07
C GLU A 140 18.47 -21.40 -2.19
N SER A 141 17.79 -22.37 -2.79
CA SER A 141 16.75 -22.08 -3.80
C SER A 141 15.58 -21.30 -3.24
N ASP A 142 15.13 -21.61 -2.02
CA ASP A 142 14.03 -20.88 -1.36
C ASP A 142 14.47 -19.46 -0.95
N LYS A 143 15.72 -19.29 -0.50
CA LYS A 143 16.29 -17.98 -0.20
C LYS A 143 16.43 -17.11 -1.45
N GLN A 144 16.87 -17.70 -2.57
CA GLN A 144 16.92 -17.00 -3.86
C GLN A 144 15.52 -16.59 -4.34
N LEU A 145 14.54 -17.47 -4.19
CA LEU A 145 13.15 -17.14 -4.52
C LEU A 145 12.59 -16.01 -3.64
N ASN A 146 12.91 -16.04 -2.34
CA ASN A 146 12.52 -14.95 -1.43
C ASN A 146 13.19 -13.61 -1.83
N ALA A 147 14.47 -13.64 -2.20
CA ALA A 147 15.18 -12.44 -2.67
C ALA A 147 14.58 -11.91 -4.00
N GLN A 148 14.17 -12.81 -4.91
CA GLN A 148 13.44 -12.42 -6.13
C GLN A 148 12.11 -11.74 -5.78
N TYR A 149 11.31 -12.30 -4.87
CA TYR A 149 10.04 -11.73 -4.43
C TYR A 149 10.24 -10.37 -3.75
N ALA A 150 11.28 -10.23 -2.93
CA ALA A 150 11.64 -8.95 -2.35
C ALA A 150 12.03 -7.92 -3.43
N ALA A 151 12.71 -8.34 -4.49
CA ALA A 151 13.06 -7.46 -5.61
C ALA A 151 11.82 -7.00 -6.40
N GLU A 152 10.83 -7.86 -6.60
CA GLU A 152 9.56 -7.48 -7.23
C GLU A 152 8.84 -6.39 -6.42
N VAL A 153 8.79 -6.54 -5.10
CA VAL A 153 8.19 -5.54 -4.19
C VAL A 153 8.97 -4.23 -4.19
N ARG A 154 10.31 -4.29 -4.09
CA ARG A 154 11.20 -3.12 -4.11
C ARG A 154 11.07 -2.33 -5.40
N PHE A 155 10.88 -2.99 -6.54
CA PHE A 155 10.62 -2.32 -7.81
C PHE A 155 9.40 -1.39 -7.74
N PHE A 156 8.27 -1.86 -7.22
CA PHE A 156 7.07 -1.03 -7.12
C PHE A 156 7.23 0.11 -6.10
N ARG A 157 7.97 -0.11 -5.02
CA ARG A 157 8.28 0.94 -4.06
C ARG A 157 9.17 2.02 -4.68
N ALA A 158 10.21 1.62 -5.41
CA ALA A 158 11.08 2.53 -6.15
C ALA A 158 10.29 3.31 -7.22
N TYR A 159 9.39 2.64 -7.95
CA TYR A 159 8.55 3.31 -8.95
C TYR A 159 7.59 4.31 -8.32
N ALA A 160 6.99 4.02 -7.18
CA ALA A 160 6.16 4.98 -6.45
C ALA A 160 6.97 6.22 -6.03
N TYR A 161 8.18 6.04 -5.52
CA TYR A 161 9.08 7.16 -5.20
C TYR A 161 9.54 7.93 -6.44
N PHE A 162 9.75 7.26 -7.56
CA PHE A 162 10.05 7.93 -8.82
C PHE A 162 8.93 8.89 -9.25
N GLN A 163 7.67 8.47 -9.12
CA GLN A 163 6.52 9.34 -9.37
C GLN A 163 6.50 10.54 -8.41
N LEU A 164 6.66 10.26 -7.11
CA LEU A 164 6.66 11.29 -6.07
C LEU A 164 7.75 12.34 -6.28
N VAL A 165 8.99 11.92 -6.48
CA VAL A 165 10.13 12.84 -6.57
C VAL A 165 10.11 13.70 -7.85
N ASN A 166 9.58 13.15 -8.95
CA ASN A 166 9.47 13.89 -10.20
C ASN A 166 8.36 14.94 -10.20
N LEU A 167 7.29 14.72 -9.44
CA LEU A 167 6.16 15.64 -9.39
C LEU A 167 6.22 16.61 -8.21
N PHE A 168 6.73 16.16 -7.08
CA PHE A 168 6.67 16.93 -5.82
C PHE A 168 8.04 17.39 -5.31
N GLY A 169 9.14 16.92 -5.89
CA GLY A 169 10.49 17.27 -5.46
C GLY A 169 10.88 16.59 -4.16
N ASP A 170 11.14 17.34 -3.11
CA ASP A 170 11.48 16.82 -1.78
C ASP A 170 10.28 16.13 -1.15
N VAL A 171 10.42 14.85 -0.81
CA VAL A 171 9.35 14.01 -0.26
C VAL A 171 9.86 13.15 0.89
N PRO A 172 9.00 12.75 1.84
CA PRO A 172 9.38 11.81 2.90
C PRO A 172 9.77 10.44 2.34
N LEU A 173 10.89 9.87 2.82
CA LEU A 173 11.24 8.47 2.64
C LEU A 173 10.71 7.67 3.85
N LEU A 174 9.66 6.89 3.63
CA LEU A 174 9.05 6.01 4.63
C LEU A 174 9.49 4.57 4.34
N LEU A 175 10.42 4.06 5.12
CA LEU A 175 11.00 2.73 4.91
C LEU A 175 10.32 1.65 5.76
N ASP A 176 9.52 2.07 6.72
CA ASP A 176 8.62 1.23 7.50
C ASP A 176 7.28 1.96 7.72
N ASN A 177 6.29 1.25 8.26
CA ASN A 177 4.95 1.80 8.48
C ASN A 177 4.73 2.34 9.90
N GLN A 178 5.78 2.39 10.72
CA GLN A 178 5.72 2.83 12.12
C GLN A 178 6.37 4.20 12.35
N GLU A 179 6.91 4.81 11.30
CA GLU A 179 7.57 6.11 11.38
C GLU A 179 6.59 7.21 11.82
N LEU A 180 6.78 7.74 13.01
CA LEU A 180 5.94 8.79 13.59
C LEU A 180 6.46 10.21 13.29
N ASN A 181 7.76 10.34 13.04
CA ASN A 181 8.42 11.62 12.78
C ASN A 181 8.76 11.73 11.29
N VAL A 182 7.80 12.19 10.51
CA VAL A 182 7.93 12.26 9.07
C VAL A 182 8.54 13.60 8.65
N PHE A 183 9.73 13.56 8.05
CA PHE A 183 10.42 14.71 7.47
C PHE A 183 10.63 14.52 5.98
N LYS A 184 10.73 15.64 5.25
CA LYS A 184 11.09 15.60 3.82
C LYS A 184 12.58 15.27 3.67
N ASN A 185 12.86 14.33 2.80
CA ASN A 185 14.21 14.07 2.29
C ASN A 185 14.43 14.88 1.03
N THR A 186 15.68 15.22 0.72
CA THR A 186 15.98 15.96 -0.50
C THR A 186 15.68 15.11 -1.73
N LYS A 187 15.40 15.76 -2.85
CA LYS A 187 15.20 15.07 -4.14
C LYS A 187 16.38 14.17 -4.50
N GLU A 188 17.59 14.60 -4.18
CA GLU A 188 18.83 13.87 -4.43
C GLU A 188 18.92 12.60 -3.58
N ASP A 189 18.57 12.68 -2.30
CA ASP A 189 18.54 11.51 -1.39
C ASP A 189 17.49 10.49 -1.84
N VAL A 190 16.29 10.96 -2.22
CA VAL A 190 15.24 10.08 -2.74
C VAL A 190 15.66 9.40 -4.04
N LYS A 191 16.31 10.13 -4.97
CA LYS A 191 16.84 9.54 -6.20
C LYS A 191 17.91 8.49 -5.92
N LYS A 192 18.85 8.80 -5.00
CA LYS A 192 19.86 7.83 -4.60
C LYS A 192 19.21 6.56 -4.06
N TYR A 193 18.21 6.70 -3.19
CA TYR A 193 17.45 5.57 -2.67
C TYR A 193 16.80 4.74 -3.81
N ILE A 194 16.18 5.40 -4.79
CA ILE A 194 15.59 4.73 -5.95
C ILE A 194 16.65 3.91 -6.70
N TYR A 195 17.82 4.47 -6.96
CA TYR A 195 18.92 3.75 -7.62
C TYR A 195 19.38 2.55 -6.81
N ASP A 196 19.59 2.69 -5.51
CA ASP A 196 19.98 1.59 -4.62
C ASP A 196 18.93 0.44 -4.63
N GLU A 197 17.63 0.78 -4.69
CA GLU A 197 16.54 -0.21 -4.82
C GLU A 197 16.54 -0.89 -6.20
N LEU A 198 16.75 -0.16 -7.28
CA LEU A 198 16.80 -0.71 -8.64
C LEU A 198 18.05 -1.57 -8.85
N ASP A 199 19.19 -1.21 -8.31
CA ASP A 199 20.40 -2.05 -8.33
C ASP A 199 20.15 -3.41 -7.66
N TYR A 200 19.45 -3.41 -6.52
CA TYR A 200 19.01 -4.64 -5.88
C TYR A 200 18.07 -5.45 -6.78
N CYS A 201 17.13 -4.79 -7.46
CA CYS A 201 16.21 -5.43 -8.39
C CYS A 201 16.96 -6.09 -9.57
N ILE A 202 17.90 -5.38 -10.19
CA ILE A 202 18.70 -5.90 -11.31
C ILE A 202 19.50 -7.14 -10.88
N ALA A 203 20.02 -7.15 -9.66
CA ALA A 203 20.81 -8.27 -9.14
C ALA A 203 19.96 -9.52 -8.83
N ASN A 204 18.69 -9.36 -8.45
CA ASN A 204 17.86 -10.46 -7.93
C ASN A 204 16.69 -10.86 -8.82
N LEU A 205 16.28 -10.02 -9.79
CA LEU A 205 15.21 -10.36 -10.72
C LEU A 205 15.72 -11.24 -11.86
N PRO A 206 14.90 -12.17 -12.36
CA PRO A 206 15.25 -12.98 -13.52
C PRO A 206 15.26 -12.17 -14.82
N ALA A 207 16.04 -12.62 -15.80
CA ALA A 207 16.05 -12.04 -17.15
C ALA A 207 14.77 -12.35 -17.93
N ILE A 208 14.17 -13.50 -17.65
CA ILE A 208 12.95 -14.00 -18.28
C ILE A 208 11.97 -14.31 -17.17
N ARG A 209 10.70 -14.01 -17.35
CA ARG A 209 9.64 -14.36 -16.39
C ARG A 209 9.63 -15.86 -16.17
N PRO A 210 9.88 -16.35 -14.95
CA PRO A 210 10.12 -17.77 -14.70
C PRO A 210 8.85 -18.61 -14.88
N ASN A 211 7.69 -18.02 -14.68
CA ASN A 211 6.42 -18.73 -14.75
C ASN A 211 5.31 -17.80 -15.26
N GLU A 212 5.29 -17.57 -16.57
CA GLU A 212 4.33 -16.64 -17.17
C GLU A 212 2.88 -17.13 -17.07
N SER A 213 2.66 -18.44 -16.90
CA SER A 213 1.33 -19.01 -16.71
C SER A 213 0.77 -18.74 -15.31
N GLU A 214 1.62 -18.70 -14.28
CA GLU A 214 1.23 -18.46 -12.89
C GLU A 214 1.31 -16.97 -12.52
N HIS A 215 2.32 -16.26 -13.03
CA HIS A 215 2.58 -14.86 -12.73
C HIS A 215 2.77 -14.04 -14.02
N PRO A 216 1.72 -13.93 -14.85
CA PRO A 216 1.81 -13.17 -16.08
C PRO A 216 2.06 -11.69 -15.78
N GLY A 217 3.05 -11.11 -16.44
CA GLY A 217 3.39 -9.70 -16.26
C GLY A 217 4.31 -9.40 -15.08
N ALA A 218 4.88 -10.40 -14.41
CA ALA A 218 5.88 -10.18 -13.36
C ALA A 218 7.08 -9.36 -13.87
N VAL A 219 7.63 -8.50 -13.02
CA VAL A 219 8.79 -7.66 -13.36
C VAL A 219 10.03 -8.51 -13.59
N THR A 220 10.88 -8.06 -14.49
CA THR A 220 12.18 -8.69 -14.80
C THR A 220 13.31 -7.72 -14.53
N LYS A 221 14.55 -8.19 -14.53
CA LYS A 221 15.71 -7.29 -14.38
C LYS A 221 15.74 -6.18 -15.45
N TYR A 222 15.26 -6.45 -16.64
CA TYR A 222 15.21 -5.42 -17.70
C TYR A 222 14.13 -4.37 -17.48
N THR A 223 13.09 -4.69 -16.69
CA THR A 223 12.10 -3.70 -16.25
C THR A 223 12.72 -2.71 -15.26
N ALA A 224 13.67 -3.18 -14.45
CA ALA A 224 14.37 -2.35 -13.46
C ALA A 224 15.54 -1.56 -14.06
N ASP A 225 16.11 -2.04 -15.19
CA ASP A 225 17.25 -1.41 -15.88
C ASP A 225 16.84 -0.25 -16.81
N MET A 226 15.54 -0.16 -17.15
CA MET A 226 14.98 0.91 -18.00
C MET A 226 14.86 2.25 -17.26
#